data_e147368257da041b6cc1baddff50031b
#
_entry.id   e147368257da041b6cc1baddff50031b
#
_cell.length_a   1.000
_cell.length_b   1.000
_cell.length_c   1.000
_cell.angle_alpha   90.00
_cell.angle_beta   90.00
_cell.angle_gamma   90.00
#
_symmetry.space_group_name_H-M   'P 1'
#
loop_
_entity.id
_entity.type
_entity.pdbx_description
1 polymer ?
#
loop_
_entity_poly.entity_id
_entity_poly.type
_entity_poly.pdbx_seq_one_letter_code
_entity_poly.pdbx_strand_id
1 'polypeptide(L)'
;MKLNDIFYDNEHYSEYADFANQNGYFIQEIEPLNNVRRFQICAPKEKTLDELKSEKLESLSDYANQFDQYKCDKMYVISSVGGYKFNTDIRSQTNIQGLIDMMTDETTLYRDYDNEFRTLTKAELTTLKNECLLNGQHLYQQKWDLQSKINACKSVEELDAIEIKFEMLDFS
;
A
#
# COMPACT_ATOMS: atom_id res chain seq x y z
N MET A 1 31.86 12.80 -21.32
CA MET A 1 30.63 12.04 -21.55
C MET A 1 29.43 12.96 -21.39
N LYS A 2 28.40 12.78 -22.22
CA LYS A 2 27.17 13.57 -22.20
C LYS A 2 25.97 12.71 -22.68
N LEU A 3 24.77 13.22 -22.51
CA LEU A 3 23.56 12.62 -23.04
C LEU A 3 23.67 12.48 -24.56
N ASN A 4 23.20 11.34 -25.10
CA ASN A 4 23.27 10.92 -26.49
C ASN A 4 24.67 10.55 -27.01
N ASP A 5 25.71 10.50 -26.18
CA ASP A 5 26.98 9.93 -26.60
C ASP A 5 26.80 8.47 -27.02
N ILE A 6 27.47 8.12 -28.13
CA ILE A 6 27.50 6.75 -28.63
C ILE A 6 28.91 6.20 -28.38
N PHE A 7 29.02 4.99 -27.89
CA PHE A 7 30.28 4.30 -27.62
C PHE A 7 30.22 2.83 -28.03
N TYR A 8 31.37 2.18 -28.04
CA TYR A 8 31.54 0.81 -28.51
C TYR A 8 31.85 -0.15 -27.34
N ASP A 9 31.57 -1.43 -27.51
CA ASP A 9 31.55 -2.45 -26.46
C ASP A 9 32.87 -2.68 -25.68
N ASN A 10 33.99 -2.28 -26.21
CA ASN A 10 35.31 -2.76 -25.77
C ASN A 10 36.20 -1.75 -25.04
N GLU A 11 35.81 -0.49 -24.99
CA GLU A 11 36.60 0.53 -24.31
C GLU A 11 35.70 1.46 -23.49
N HIS A 12 35.94 1.53 -22.18
CA HIS A 12 35.27 2.50 -21.29
C HIS A 12 33.79 2.24 -20.94
N TYR A 13 33.22 1.03 -21.17
CA TYR A 13 31.82 0.75 -20.81
C TYR A 13 31.52 1.09 -19.35
N SER A 14 32.44 0.75 -18.42
CA SER A 14 32.27 1.06 -16.99
C SER A 14 32.18 2.56 -16.71
N GLU A 15 33.00 3.37 -17.40
CA GLU A 15 32.99 4.83 -17.23
C GLU A 15 31.68 5.44 -17.74
N TYR A 16 31.15 4.93 -18.87
CA TYR A 16 29.85 5.35 -19.39
C TYR A 16 28.69 4.90 -18.49
N ALA A 17 28.80 3.71 -17.89
CA ALA A 17 27.82 3.21 -16.95
C ALA A 17 27.80 4.03 -15.66
N ASP A 18 28.97 4.38 -15.12
CA ASP A 18 29.09 5.25 -13.95
C ASP A 18 28.52 6.64 -14.23
N PHE A 19 28.85 7.21 -15.38
CA PHE A 19 28.29 8.52 -15.80
C PHE A 19 26.78 8.47 -15.94
N ALA A 20 26.23 7.43 -16.60
CA ALA A 20 24.79 7.27 -16.76
C ALA A 20 24.08 7.15 -15.41
N ASN A 21 24.59 6.30 -14.51
CA ASN A 21 24.03 6.11 -13.17
C ASN A 21 24.07 7.40 -12.34
N GLN A 22 25.17 8.16 -12.36
CA GLN A 22 25.30 9.41 -11.63
C GLN A 22 24.35 10.52 -12.11
N ASN A 23 23.92 10.46 -13.38
CA ASN A 23 23.04 11.46 -14.00
C ASN A 23 21.59 10.97 -14.18
N GLY A 24 21.23 9.77 -13.71
CA GLY A 24 19.89 9.20 -13.87
C GLY A 24 19.58 8.83 -15.33
N TYR A 25 20.58 8.58 -16.14
CA TYR A 25 20.46 8.11 -17.51
C TYR A 25 20.53 6.59 -17.58
N PHE A 26 20.18 6.00 -18.72
CA PHE A 26 20.40 4.59 -19.00
C PHE A 26 21.18 4.38 -20.29
N ILE A 27 21.76 3.19 -20.43
CA ILE A 27 22.48 2.78 -21.62
C ILE A 27 21.59 1.86 -22.44
N GLN A 28 21.39 2.21 -23.70
CA GLN A 28 20.64 1.41 -24.66
C GLN A 28 21.57 0.87 -25.73
N GLU A 29 21.49 -0.42 -26.03
CA GLU A 29 22.13 -0.99 -27.21
C GLU A 29 21.39 -0.50 -28.46
N ILE A 30 22.13 -0.01 -29.43
CA ILE A 30 21.62 0.49 -30.73
C ILE A 30 22.14 -0.38 -31.84
N GLU A 31 21.65 -0.18 -33.08
CA GLU A 31 22.06 -0.97 -34.23
C GLU A 31 23.60 -1.03 -34.39
N PRO A 32 24.18 -2.23 -34.54
CA PRO A 32 25.62 -2.39 -34.68
C PRO A 32 26.12 -1.69 -35.98
N LEU A 33 27.36 -1.25 -35.94
CA LEU A 33 28.03 -0.71 -37.12
C LEU A 33 29.24 -1.61 -37.46
N ASN A 34 29.30 -2.10 -38.70
CA ASN A 34 30.36 -3.00 -39.13
C ASN A 34 30.54 -4.24 -38.22
N ASN A 35 29.44 -4.82 -37.73
CA ASN A 35 29.39 -5.93 -36.78
C ASN A 35 29.98 -5.61 -35.38
N VAL A 36 30.17 -4.35 -35.03
CA VAL A 36 30.57 -3.91 -33.71
C VAL A 36 29.35 -3.38 -32.97
N ARG A 37 29.12 -3.89 -31.73
CA ARG A 37 28.05 -3.44 -30.86
C ARG A 37 28.25 -1.98 -30.49
N ARG A 38 27.16 -1.24 -30.46
CA ARG A 38 27.14 0.17 -30.08
C ARG A 38 26.11 0.41 -29.01
N PHE A 39 26.40 1.36 -28.14
CA PHE A 39 25.56 1.77 -27.06
C PHE A 39 25.37 3.28 -27.09
N GLN A 40 24.24 3.74 -26.58
CA GLN A 40 23.95 5.16 -26.47
C GLN A 40 23.51 5.49 -25.06
N ILE A 41 23.95 6.64 -24.53
CA ILE A 41 23.45 7.20 -23.28
C ILE A 41 22.12 7.88 -23.56
N CYS A 42 21.04 7.38 -22.95
CA CYS A 42 19.68 7.88 -23.13
C CYS A 42 19.13 8.46 -21.83
N ALA A 43 18.39 9.57 -21.93
CA ALA A 43 17.56 10.03 -20.82
C ALA A 43 16.40 9.06 -20.62
N PRO A 44 15.95 8.86 -19.37
CA PRO A 44 14.71 8.13 -19.11
C PRO A 44 13.57 8.75 -19.92
N LYS A 45 12.75 7.90 -20.50
CA LYS A 45 11.52 8.37 -21.14
C LYS A 45 10.63 8.97 -20.05
N GLU A 46 10.18 10.20 -20.26
CA GLU A 46 9.18 10.76 -19.37
C GLU A 46 7.92 9.89 -19.40
N LYS A 47 7.44 9.51 -18.23
CA LYS A 47 6.22 8.73 -18.11
C LYS A 47 5.01 9.57 -18.49
N THR A 48 4.11 8.98 -19.22
CA THR A 48 2.82 9.60 -19.52
C THR A 48 1.95 9.65 -18.26
N LEU A 49 0.95 10.53 -18.25
CA LEU A 49 -0.01 10.60 -17.14
C LEU A 49 -0.70 9.25 -16.90
N ASP A 50 -1.00 8.50 -17.96
CA ASP A 50 -1.65 7.18 -17.82
C ASP A 50 -0.72 6.13 -17.21
N GLU A 51 0.57 6.14 -17.55
CA GLU A 51 1.58 5.28 -16.90
C GLU A 51 1.71 5.61 -15.41
N LEU A 52 1.75 6.90 -15.05
CA LEU A 52 1.82 7.35 -13.66
C LEU A 52 0.54 7.02 -12.86
N LYS A 53 -0.64 7.14 -13.49
CA LYS A 53 -1.91 6.70 -12.88
C LYS A 53 -1.89 5.20 -12.60
N SER A 54 -1.43 4.39 -13.55
CA SER A 54 -1.34 2.94 -13.38
C SER A 54 -0.44 2.56 -12.22
N GLU A 55 0.72 3.18 -12.09
CA GLU A 55 1.64 2.96 -10.98
C GLU A 55 1.03 3.37 -9.63
N LYS A 56 0.30 4.49 -9.61
CA LYS A 56 -0.36 4.94 -8.38
C LYS A 56 -1.53 4.05 -7.98
N LEU A 57 -2.27 3.51 -8.94
CA LEU A 57 -3.32 2.51 -8.69
C LEU A 57 -2.74 1.18 -8.18
N GLU A 58 -1.59 0.75 -8.71
CA GLU A 58 -0.85 -0.42 -8.21
C GLU A 58 -0.43 -0.20 -6.75
N SER A 59 0.18 0.95 -6.43
CA SER A 59 0.56 1.33 -5.07
C SER A 59 -0.64 1.36 -4.12
N LEU A 60 -1.80 1.87 -4.57
CA LEU A 60 -3.05 1.85 -3.80
C LEU A 60 -3.52 0.41 -3.55
N SER A 61 -3.44 -0.45 -4.57
CA SER A 61 -3.81 -1.85 -4.46
C SER A 61 -2.91 -2.59 -3.46
N ASP A 62 -1.61 -2.39 -3.55
CA ASP A 62 -0.63 -3.02 -2.65
C ASP A 62 -0.83 -2.59 -1.20
N TYR A 63 -1.13 -1.30 -0.98
CA TYR A 63 -1.46 -0.82 0.36
C TYR A 63 -2.77 -1.45 0.88
N ALA A 64 -3.82 -1.47 0.06
CA ALA A 64 -5.13 -2.02 0.44
C ALA A 64 -5.09 -3.54 0.63
N ASN A 65 -4.27 -4.28 -0.12
CA ASN A 65 -4.10 -5.72 0.03
C ASN A 65 -3.54 -6.11 1.40
N GLN A 66 -2.92 -5.18 2.14
CA GLN A 66 -2.48 -5.43 3.51
C GLN A 66 -3.67 -5.63 4.46
N PHE A 67 -4.83 -5.04 4.17
CA PHE A 67 -6.03 -5.21 4.99
C PHE A 67 -6.65 -6.61 4.88
N ASP A 68 -6.41 -7.30 3.77
CA ASP A 68 -6.89 -8.66 3.54
C ASP A 68 -5.94 -9.74 4.11
N GLN A 69 -4.83 -9.33 4.73
CA GLN A 69 -3.93 -10.27 5.37
C GLN A 69 -4.52 -10.84 6.64
N TYR A 70 -4.26 -12.12 6.88
CA TYR A 70 -4.74 -12.84 8.06
C TYR A 70 -4.34 -12.16 9.38
N LYS A 71 -3.20 -11.48 9.41
CA LYS A 71 -2.72 -10.65 10.52
C LYS A 71 -2.23 -9.33 9.96
N CYS A 72 -2.91 -8.23 10.30
CA CYS A 72 -2.56 -6.89 9.87
C CYS A 72 -2.52 -5.94 11.08
N ASP A 73 -1.32 -5.57 11.52
CA ASP A 73 -1.13 -4.67 12.65
C ASP A 73 -1.59 -3.22 12.37
N LYS A 74 -1.90 -2.90 11.09
CA LYS A 74 -2.40 -1.57 10.70
C LYS A 74 -3.94 -1.46 10.76
N MET A 75 -4.64 -2.58 10.94
CA MET A 75 -6.09 -2.59 11.05
C MET A 75 -6.53 -2.57 12.52
N TYR A 76 -7.17 -1.50 12.93
CA TYR A 76 -7.72 -1.36 14.28
C TYR A 76 -8.96 -0.48 14.28
N VAL A 77 -9.70 -0.50 15.38
CA VAL A 77 -10.74 0.49 15.72
C VAL A 77 -10.48 1.02 17.11
N ILE A 78 -10.93 2.22 17.39
CA ILE A 78 -11.18 2.68 18.76
C ILE A 78 -12.65 2.37 19.01
N SER A 79 -12.89 1.38 19.87
CA SER A 79 -14.22 0.80 20.08
C SER A 79 -15.03 1.60 21.06
N SER A 80 -16.35 1.66 20.87
CA SER A 80 -17.29 2.14 21.90
C SER A 80 -17.27 1.28 23.17
N VAL A 81 -16.71 0.07 23.09
CA VAL A 81 -16.47 -0.82 24.23
C VAL A 81 -15.31 -0.29 25.06
N GLY A 82 -15.60 0.58 25.99
CA GLY A 82 -14.64 1.16 26.93
C GLY A 82 -13.62 2.13 26.33
N GLY A 83 -13.77 2.54 25.07
CA GLY A 83 -12.83 3.44 24.38
C GLY A 83 -11.48 2.78 24.08
N TYR A 84 -11.39 1.46 24.13
CA TYR A 84 -10.14 0.75 23.88
C TYR A 84 -9.89 0.54 22.40
N LYS A 85 -8.61 0.45 22.04
CA LYS A 85 -8.16 0.12 20.69
C LYS A 85 -8.12 -1.40 20.51
N PHE A 86 -8.73 -1.91 19.44
CA PHE A 86 -8.74 -3.34 19.13
C PHE A 86 -8.29 -3.60 17.70
N ASN A 87 -7.56 -4.71 17.49
CA ASN A 87 -7.23 -5.20 16.17
C ASN A 87 -8.49 -5.67 15.43
N THR A 88 -8.57 -5.35 14.14
CA THR A 88 -9.73 -5.68 13.29
C THR A 88 -9.37 -6.50 12.04
N ASP A 89 -8.17 -7.08 12.01
CA ASP A 89 -7.75 -8.01 10.97
C ASP A 89 -8.60 -9.29 10.96
N ILE A 90 -8.48 -10.10 9.90
CA ILE A 90 -9.27 -11.34 9.71
C ILE A 90 -9.11 -12.31 10.88
N ARG A 91 -7.89 -12.41 11.45
CA ARG A 91 -7.63 -13.28 12.60
C ARG A 91 -8.39 -12.80 13.84
N SER A 92 -8.34 -11.49 14.10
CA SER A 92 -9.03 -10.88 15.23
C SER A 92 -10.54 -11.06 15.10
N GLN A 93 -11.12 -10.83 13.93
CA GLN A 93 -12.55 -11.05 13.66
C GLN A 93 -12.95 -12.51 13.85
N THR A 94 -12.14 -13.47 13.38
CA THR A 94 -12.36 -14.90 13.57
C THR A 94 -12.35 -15.28 15.04
N ASN A 95 -11.39 -14.74 15.82
CA ASN A 95 -11.29 -14.99 17.24
C ASN A 95 -12.49 -14.43 18.01
N ILE A 96 -12.92 -13.19 17.69
CA ILE A 96 -14.11 -12.57 18.30
C ILE A 96 -15.34 -13.45 18.02
N GLN A 97 -15.54 -13.87 16.76
CA GLN A 97 -16.66 -14.71 16.40
C GLN A 97 -16.64 -16.05 17.17
N GLY A 98 -15.48 -16.72 17.23
CA GLY A 98 -15.32 -17.97 17.96
C GLY A 98 -15.64 -17.82 19.46
N LEU A 99 -15.22 -16.71 20.09
CA LEU A 99 -15.59 -16.43 21.48
C LEU A 99 -17.10 -16.23 21.64
N ILE A 100 -17.74 -15.45 20.77
CA ILE A 100 -19.20 -15.24 20.81
C ILE A 100 -19.95 -16.57 20.71
N ASP A 101 -19.50 -17.49 19.84
CA ASP A 101 -20.15 -18.77 19.62
C ASP A 101 -19.94 -19.76 20.76
N MET A 102 -18.77 -19.72 21.41
CA MET A 102 -18.38 -20.69 22.46
C MET A 102 -18.67 -20.24 23.90
N MET A 103 -18.94 -18.94 24.12
CA MET A 103 -19.15 -18.42 25.47
C MET A 103 -20.34 -19.04 26.17
N THR A 104 -20.08 -19.68 27.30
CA THR A 104 -21.07 -20.15 28.30
C THR A 104 -21.11 -19.26 29.52
N ASP A 105 -20.00 -18.59 29.85
CA ASP A 105 -19.86 -17.66 30.95
C ASP A 105 -20.35 -16.26 30.56
N GLU A 106 -20.65 -15.43 31.56
CA GLU A 106 -21.12 -14.06 31.34
C GLU A 106 -20.05 -13.18 30.72
N THR A 107 -18.76 -13.45 30.98
CA THR A 107 -17.62 -12.67 30.50
C THR A 107 -16.46 -13.56 30.08
N THR A 108 -15.59 -13.02 29.23
CA THR A 108 -14.32 -13.63 28.84
C THR A 108 -13.20 -12.59 28.76
N LEU A 109 -11.95 -13.05 28.79
CA LEU A 109 -10.79 -12.21 28.58
C LEU A 109 -10.50 -12.09 27.08
N TYR A 110 -10.36 -10.87 26.61
CA TYR A 110 -9.94 -10.56 25.26
C TYR A 110 -8.77 -9.56 25.29
N ARG A 111 -7.77 -9.76 24.44
CA ARG A 111 -6.57 -8.93 24.39
C ARG A 111 -6.79 -7.77 23.40
N ASP A 112 -6.60 -6.54 23.86
CA ASP A 112 -6.68 -5.34 23.03
C ASP A 112 -5.44 -5.13 22.14
N TYR A 113 -5.41 -4.03 21.39
CA TYR A 113 -4.30 -3.67 20.49
C TYR A 113 -2.98 -3.45 21.25
N ASP A 114 -3.04 -2.89 22.44
CA ASP A 114 -1.89 -2.58 23.29
C ASP A 114 -1.40 -3.80 24.09
N ASN A 115 -1.98 -4.98 23.81
CA ASN A 115 -1.70 -6.26 24.47
C ASN A 115 -2.19 -6.35 25.91
N GLU A 116 -3.10 -5.48 26.33
CA GLU A 116 -3.75 -5.54 27.62
C GLU A 116 -5.00 -6.45 27.58
N PHE A 117 -5.25 -7.16 28.69
CA PHE A 117 -6.43 -8.01 28.79
C PHE A 117 -7.63 -7.21 29.28
N ARG A 118 -8.73 -7.30 28.54
CA ARG A 118 -10.04 -6.71 28.89
C ARG A 118 -11.03 -7.83 29.14
N THR A 119 -11.81 -7.67 30.22
CA THR A 119 -12.93 -8.56 30.50
C THR A 119 -14.14 -8.05 29.75
N LEU A 120 -14.63 -8.84 28.78
CA LEU A 120 -15.73 -8.45 27.90
C LEU A 120 -16.90 -9.43 28.04
N THR A 121 -18.11 -8.90 28.01
CA THR A 121 -19.35 -9.66 27.87
C THR A 121 -19.58 -10.10 26.43
N LYS A 122 -20.48 -11.04 26.24
CA LYS A 122 -20.93 -11.46 24.88
C LYS A 122 -21.52 -10.31 24.08
N ALA A 123 -22.24 -9.39 24.73
CA ALA A 123 -22.82 -8.21 24.09
C ALA A 123 -21.72 -7.25 23.63
N GLU A 124 -20.71 -6.99 24.43
CA GLU A 124 -19.57 -6.15 24.08
C GLU A 124 -18.73 -6.75 22.93
N LEU A 125 -18.49 -8.06 22.93
CA LEU A 125 -17.85 -8.75 21.80
C LEU A 125 -18.69 -8.64 20.52
N THR A 126 -20.01 -8.70 20.64
CA THR A 126 -20.90 -8.53 19.46
C THR A 126 -20.84 -7.10 18.92
N THR A 127 -20.79 -6.10 19.82
CA THR A 127 -20.60 -4.70 19.45
C THR A 127 -19.25 -4.53 18.74
N LEU A 128 -18.16 -5.01 19.33
CA LEU A 128 -16.82 -4.96 18.75
C LEU A 128 -16.76 -5.62 17.37
N LYS A 129 -17.41 -6.79 17.21
CA LYS A 129 -17.50 -7.45 15.90
C LYS A 129 -18.15 -6.56 14.84
N ASN A 130 -19.26 -5.90 15.18
CA ASN A 130 -19.95 -5.00 14.26
C ASN A 130 -19.09 -3.80 13.90
N GLU A 131 -18.39 -3.21 14.87
CA GLU A 131 -17.44 -2.11 14.63
C GLU A 131 -16.28 -2.54 13.72
N CYS A 132 -15.75 -3.75 13.90
CA CYS A 132 -14.74 -4.32 12.97
C CYS A 132 -15.26 -4.41 11.53
N LEU A 133 -16.50 -4.87 11.34
CA LEU A 133 -17.11 -4.97 10.01
C LEU A 133 -17.32 -3.58 9.38
N LEU A 134 -17.81 -2.61 10.17
CA LEU A 134 -17.99 -1.24 9.70
C LEU A 134 -16.66 -0.60 9.32
N ASN A 135 -15.59 -0.82 10.10
CA ASN A 135 -14.25 -0.33 9.77
C ASN A 135 -13.75 -0.94 8.45
N GLY A 136 -13.92 -2.24 8.25
CA GLY A 136 -13.58 -2.90 6.98
C GLY A 136 -14.32 -2.27 5.79
N GLN A 137 -15.62 -2.05 5.92
CA GLN A 137 -16.42 -1.40 4.88
C GLN A 137 -15.95 0.04 4.62
N HIS A 138 -15.62 0.79 5.66
CA HIS A 138 -15.08 2.15 5.55
C HIS A 138 -13.74 2.19 4.80
N LEU A 139 -12.84 1.24 5.06
CA LEU A 139 -11.58 1.13 4.34
C LEU A 139 -11.76 0.84 2.85
N TYR A 140 -12.70 -0.04 2.49
CA TYR A 140 -13.05 -0.29 1.08
C TYR A 140 -13.63 0.96 0.41
N GLN A 141 -14.49 1.71 1.10
CA GLN A 141 -15.02 2.96 0.56
C GLN A 141 -13.90 3.97 0.27
N GLN A 142 -12.96 4.16 1.20
CA GLN A 142 -11.79 5.02 0.99
C GLN A 142 -10.95 4.56 -0.21
N LYS A 143 -10.74 3.24 -0.38
CA LYS A 143 -10.05 2.69 -1.54
C LYS A 143 -10.74 3.09 -2.86
N TRP A 144 -12.05 2.93 -2.95
CA TRP A 144 -12.81 3.27 -4.16
C TRP A 144 -12.81 4.78 -4.45
N ASP A 145 -12.89 5.60 -3.42
CA ASP A 145 -12.80 7.05 -3.54
C ASP A 145 -11.43 7.49 -4.04
N LEU A 146 -10.34 6.89 -3.54
CA LEU A 146 -8.99 7.14 -4.03
C LEU A 146 -8.80 6.67 -5.48
N GLN A 147 -9.32 5.49 -5.85
CA GLN A 147 -9.30 5.01 -7.23
C GLN A 147 -10.02 5.99 -8.17
N SER A 148 -11.19 6.49 -7.76
CA SER A 148 -11.98 7.46 -8.53
C SER A 148 -11.23 8.77 -8.70
N LYS A 149 -10.59 9.28 -7.65
CA LYS A 149 -9.76 10.49 -7.69
C LYS A 149 -8.57 10.33 -8.63
N ILE A 150 -7.81 9.23 -8.53
CA ILE A 150 -6.65 8.94 -9.40
C ILE A 150 -7.09 8.90 -10.86
N ASN A 151 -8.18 8.19 -11.17
CA ASN A 151 -8.67 8.09 -12.55
C ASN A 151 -9.14 9.44 -13.12
N ALA A 152 -9.68 10.31 -12.29
CA ALA A 152 -10.20 11.61 -12.69
C ALA A 152 -9.10 12.67 -12.95
N CYS A 153 -7.86 12.47 -12.48
CA CYS A 153 -6.75 13.41 -12.66
C CYS A 153 -6.51 13.74 -14.15
N LYS A 154 -6.26 14.99 -14.44
CA LYS A 154 -5.97 15.48 -15.79
C LYS A 154 -4.54 15.96 -15.96
N SER A 155 -3.78 16.06 -14.87
CA SER A 155 -2.37 16.45 -14.90
C SER A 155 -1.56 15.64 -13.87
N VAL A 156 -0.23 15.69 -14.01
CA VAL A 156 0.71 15.04 -13.08
C VAL A 156 0.64 15.72 -11.71
N GLU A 157 0.49 17.03 -11.67
CA GLU A 157 0.39 17.81 -10.43
C GLU A 157 -0.86 17.41 -9.62
N GLU A 158 -2.02 17.20 -10.29
CA GLU A 158 -3.23 16.70 -9.64
C GLU A 158 -3.01 15.29 -9.09
N LEU A 159 -2.31 14.43 -9.83
CA LEU A 159 -2.01 13.07 -9.43
C LEU A 159 -1.06 13.03 -8.23
N ASP A 160 -0.02 13.86 -8.23
CA ASP A 160 0.97 13.94 -7.15
C ASP A 160 0.38 14.46 -5.84
N ALA A 161 -0.63 15.32 -5.93
CA ALA A 161 -1.36 15.83 -4.77
C ALA A 161 -2.21 14.77 -4.05
N ILE A 162 -2.48 13.61 -4.67
CA ILE A 162 -3.22 12.52 -4.04
C ILE A 162 -2.29 11.73 -3.12
N GLU A 163 -2.54 11.80 -1.82
CA GLU A 163 -1.89 10.95 -0.82
C GLU A 163 -2.69 9.65 -0.64
N ILE A 164 -2.00 8.50 -0.68
CA ILE A 164 -2.60 7.21 -0.34
C ILE A 164 -2.53 7.04 1.17
N LYS A 165 -3.65 7.34 1.84
CA LYS A 165 -3.80 7.25 3.28
C LYS A 165 -5.18 6.70 3.61
N PHE A 166 -5.24 5.88 4.66
CA PHE A 166 -6.47 5.30 5.17
C PHE A 166 -6.68 5.70 6.63
N GLU A 167 -7.91 6.05 6.96
CA GLU A 167 -8.32 6.40 8.32
C GLU A 167 -9.16 5.28 8.90
N MET A 168 -8.86 4.90 10.13
CA MET A 168 -9.61 3.92 10.89
C MET A 168 -10.78 4.60 11.60
N LEU A 169 -11.87 3.86 11.81
CA LEU A 169 -13.02 4.39 12.53
C LEU A 169 -12.73 4.49 14.04
N ASP A 170 -13.26 5.55 14.61
CA ASP A 170 -13.30 5.82 16.05
C ASP A 170 -14.77 5.84 16.50
N PHE A 171 -15.12 4.95 17.41
CA PHE A 171 -16.47 4.80 17.98
C PHE A 171 -16.54 5.24 19.45
N SER A 172 -15.41 5.77 20.02
CA SER A 172 -15.35 6.18 21.44
C SER A 172 -16.22 7.38 21.80
#